data_24b83009b955bb4f0404874967049a0a
#
_entry.id   24b83009b955bb4f0404874967049a0a
#
_cell.length_a   1.000
_cell.length_b   1.000
_cell.length_c   1.000
_cell.angle_alpha   90.00
_cell.angle_beta   90.00
_cell.angle_gamma   90.00
#
_symmetry.space_group_name_H-M   'P 1'
#
loop_
_entity.id
_entity.type
_entity.pdbx_description
1 polymer ?
#
loop_
_entity_poly.entity_id
_entity_poly.type
_entity_poly.pdbx_seq_one_letter_code
_entity_poly.pdbx_strand_id
1 'polypeptide(L)'
;MNKIILLLTVFILSFVNAQDKKELTFKESTAVLKINTDQLHGTLTVPDVSKKCPVALIIAGSGPTDRNGNNPMMKNNSLKMLAETLAKNGIASLRFDKRGIGESKTAAISESGLVFENYTEDAKSWINFLKQDKRFSKVIVIGHSEGSLIGMIAGTKADKFVSIAGAGDAADKILKTQISSKGMKQIEDMTFPIIDSLKIGKTVKNVDPMLNSLFRPSVQPYLISWFKYNPQTEIKKLNVPILIIQGTKDLQVTVKDADNLSKANTNSELLIIDNMNHIMKVIEGDQQANLESYNNESLPISEILTSKIVSFIQK
;
A
#
# COMPACT_ATOMS: atom_id res chain seq x y z
N MET A 1 -31.09 -69.36 -20.14
CA MET A 1 -31.86 -68.11 -20.20
C MET A 1 -31.08 -67.04 -19.30
N ASN A 2 -30.17 -66.32 -19.90
CA ASN A 2 -29.37 -65.30 -19.18
C ASN A 2 -30.09 -63.96 -19.33
N LYS A 3 -30.50 -63.35 -18.19
CA LYS A 3 -31.07 -62.02 -18.16
C LYS A 3 -29.91 -61.01 -17.99
N ILE A 4 -29.67 -60.22 -19.03
CA ILE A 4 -28.76 -59.06 -18.99
C ILE A 4 -29.51 -57.87 -18.35
N ILE A 5 -29.09 -57.43 -17.19
CA ILE A 5 -29.58 -56.19 -16.55
C ILE A 5 -28.72 -55.03 -17.06
N LEU A 6 -29.33 -54.15 -17.84
CA LEU A 6 -28.73 -52.93 -18.36
C LEU A 6 -28.85 -51.84 -17.28
N LEU A 7 -27.74 -51.47 -16.63
CA LEU A 7 -27.70 -50.35 -15.69
C LEU A 7 -27.53 -49.03 -16.49
N LEU A 8 -28.58 -48.21 -16.52
CA LEU A 8 -28.57 -46.89 -17.11
C LEU A 8 -28.00 -45.92 -16.07
N THR A 9 -26.74 -45.49 -16.24
CA THR A 9 -26.14 -44.47 -15.42
C THR A 9 -26.53 -43.08 -15.99
N VAL A 10 -27.41 -42.37 -15.30
CA VAL A 10 -27.82 -41.02 -15.64
C VAL A 10 -26.72 -40.08 -15.11
N PHE A 11 -25.92 -39.52 -16.00
CA PHE A 11 -24.98 -38.43 -15.68
C PHE A 11 -25.78 -37.12 -15.59
N ILE A 12 -26.02 -36.63 -14.36
CA ILE A 12 -26.54 -35.28 -14.13
C ILE A 12 -25.35 -34.31 -14.28
N LEU A 13 -25.22 -33.68 -15.44
CA LEU A 13 -24.37 -32.56 -15.68
C LEU A 13 -24.94 -31.32 -14.93
N SER A 14 -24.43 -31.04 -13.75
CA SER A 14 -24.69 -29.79 -13.06
C SER A 14 -24.00 -28.66 -13.83
N PHE A 15 -24.74 -27.94 -14.67
CA PHE A 15 -24.28 -26.65 -15.22
C PHE A 15 -24.20 -25.65 -14.06
N VAL A 16 -23.00 -25.44 -13.56
CA VAL A 16 -22.72 -24.25 -12.73
C VAL A 16 -22.82 -23.07 -13.68
N ASN A 17 -23.93 -22.36 -13.66
CA ASN A 17 -24.05 -21.05 -14.28
C ASN A 17 -23.12 -20.10 -13.52
N ALA A 18 -21.90 -19.92 -13.98
CA ALA A 18 -21.12 -18.76 -13.65
C ALA A 18 -21.88 -17.56 -14.23
N GLN A 19 -22.71 -16.91 -13.41
CA GLN A 19 -23.25 -15.61 -13.77
C GLN A 19 -22.05 -14.67 -13.94
N ASP A 20 -21.76 -14.25 -15.17
CA ASP A 20 -20.85 -13.18 -15.47
C ASP A 20 -21.29 -11.94 -14.66
N LYS A 21 -20.61 -11.67 -13.55
CA LYS A 21 -20.90 -10.53 -12.69
C LYS A 21 -20.55 -9.28 -13.50
N LYS A 22 -21.57 -8.62 -14.07
CA LYS A 22 -21.41 -7.39 -14.85
C LYS A 22 -20.61 -6.38 -14.02
N GLU A 23 -19.44 -6.00 -14.50
CA GLU A 23 -18.62 -4.96 -13.86
C GLU A 23 -19.41 -3.65 -13.80
N LEU A 24 -19.38 -2.99 -12.64
CA LEU A 24 -20.01 -1.70 -12.45
C LEU A 24 -19.22 -0.60 -13.19
N THR A 25 -19.93 0.37 -13.73
CA THR A 25 -19.32 1.63 -14.18
C THR A 25 -18.96 2.50 -12.97
N PHE A 26 -18.04 3.43 -13.15
CA PHE A 26 -17.62 4.34 -12.09
C PHE A 26 -17.28 5.73 -12.67
N LYS A 27 -17.26 6.72 -11.79
CA LYS A 27 -16.84 8.09 -12.09
C LYS A 27 -15.67 8.50 -11.22
N GLU A 28 -14.74 9.23 -11.80
CA GLU A 28 -13.66 9.90 -11.06
C GLU A 28 -13.94 11.39 -10.93
N SER A 29 -13.60 11.92 -9.78
CA SER A 29 -13.68 13.36 -9.48
C SER A 29 -12.51 13.79 -8.62
N THR A 30 -12.09 15.04 -8.74
CA THR A 30 -11.09 15.63 -7.85
C THR A 30 -11.67 15.76 -6.44
N ALA A 31 -10.87 15.32 -5.46
CA ALA A 31 -11.11 15.58 -4.05
C ALA A 31 -10.03 16.55 -3.53
N VAL A 32 -10.44 17.57 -2.79
CA VAL A 32 -9.52 18.57 -2.22
C VAL A 32 -9.74 18.61 -0.71
N LEU A 33 -8.66 18.37 0.04
CA LEU A 33 -8.64 18.49 1.49
C LEU A 33 -7.90 19.77 1.88
N LYS A 34 -8.60 20.70 2.52
CA LYS A 34 -7.99 21.92 3.05
C LYS A 34 -7.30 21.63 4.38
N ILE A 35 -6.01 21.99 4.50
CA ILE A 35 -5.22 21.87 5.71
C ILE A 35 -4.60 23.24 5.98
N ASN A 36 -5.14 23.98 6.94
CA ASN A 36 -4.78 25.37 7.21
C ASN A 36 -4.90 26.24 5.93
N THR A 37 -3.79 26.77 5.45
CA THR A 37 -3.69 27.56 4.21
C THR A 37 -3.46 26.70 2.97
N ASP A 38 -3.16 25.42 3.14
CA ASP A 38 -2.72 24.50 2.07
C ASP A 38 -3.83 23.57 1.61
N GLN A 39 -3.62 22.91 0.48
CA GLN A 39 -4.55 21.94 -0.08
C GLN A 39 -3.84 20.66 -0.47
N LEU A 40 -4.40 19.52 -0.05
CA LEU A 40 -4.04 18.22 -0.57
C LEU A 40 -5.06 17.80 -1.63
N HIS A 41 -4.54 17.26 -2.72
CA HIS A 41 -5.34 16.84 -3.86
C HIS A 41 -5.39 15.31 -3.96
N GLY A 42 -6.57 14.80 -4.27
CA GLY A 42 -6.81 13.39 -4.48
C GLY A 42 -7.78 13.14 -5.63
N THR A 43 -7.91 11.88 -5.99
CA THR A 43 -8.92 11.38 -6.93
C THR A 43 -9.88 10.48 -6.17
N LEU A 44 -11.15 10.85 -6.16
CA LEU A 44 -12.23 10.05 -5.62
C LEU A 44 -12.86 9.28 -6.77
N THR A 45 -12.77 7.95 -6.72
CA THR A 45 -13.34 7.01 -7.68
C THR A 45 -14.59 6.39 -7.04
N VAL A 46 -15.77 6.62 -7.61
CA VAL A 46 -17.07 6.20 -7.03
C VAL A 46 -17.80 5.30 -8.01
N PRO A 47 -18.17 4.06 -7.61
CA PRO A 47 -18.99 3.18 -8.44
C PRO A 47 -20.38 3.74 -8.67
N ASP A 48 -20.97 3.42 -9.81
CA ASP A 48 -22.35 3.78 -10.13
C ASP A 48 -23.32 2.81 -9.43
N VAL A 49 -23.60 3.11 -8.17
CA VAL A 49 -24.50 2.32 -7.31
C VAL A 49 -25.56 3.21 -6.67
N SER A 50 -26.78 2.67 -6.51
CA SER A 50 -27.90 3.39 -5.93
C SER A 50 -27.88 3.47 -4.40
N LYS A 51 -27.04 2.65 -3.75
CA LYS A 51 -26.95 2.55 -2.28
C LYS A 51 -25.58 3.03 -1.79
N LYS A 52 -25.50 3.33 -0.48
CA LYS A 52 -24.21 3.59 0.15
C LYS A 52 -23.25 2.44 -0.08
N CYS A 53 -22.01 2.75 -0.45
CA CYS A 53 -20.94 1.77 -0.65
C CYS A 53 -19.81 1.98 0.37
N PRO A 54 -18.96 0.97 0.62
CA PRO A 54 -17.72 1.19 1.35
C PRO A 54 -16.76 2.04 0.54
N VAL A 55 -15.85 2.78 1.23
CA VAL A 55 -14.81 3.57 0.59
C VAL A 55 -13.44 3.21 1.16
N ALA A 56 -12.45 3.06 0.28
CA ALA A 56 -11.05 2.80 0.64
C ALA A 56 -10.21 4.07 0.51
N LEU A 57 -9.52 4.49 1.57
CA LEU A 57 -8.40 5.44 1.49
C LEU A 57 -7.15 4.67 1.10
N ILE A 58 -6.59 4.94 -0.08
CA ILE A 58 -5.36 4.30 -0.57
C ILE A 58 -4.18 5.24 -0.30
N ILE A 59 -3.19 4.76 0.46
CA ILE A 59 -2.01 5.51 0.88
C ILE A 59 -0.78 4.96 0.16
N ALA A 60 -0.13 5.81 -0.63
CA ALA A 60 1.05 5.46 -1.42
C ALA A 60 2.30 5.20 -0.55
N GLY A 61 3.27 4.48 -1.12
CA GLY A 61 4.57 4.19 -0.53
C GLY A 61 5.50 5.40 -0.42
N SER A 62 6.76 5.13 -0.06
CA SER A 62 7.80 6.15 0.19
C SER A 62 8.20 6.93 -1.07
N GLY A 63 8.94 8.02 -0.84
CA GLY A 63 9.48 8.89 -1.89
C GLY A 63 8.42 9.72 -2.60
N PRO A 64 8.74 10.28 -3.79
CA PRO A 64 7.87 11.15 -4.55
C PRO A 64 6.80 10.39 -5.35
N THR A 65 6.20 9.37 -4.72
CA THR A 65 5.18 8.53 -5.32
C THR A 65 3.83 9.23 -5.31
N ASP A 66 3.25 9.42 -6.49
CA ASP A 66 1.95 10.04 -6.69
C ASP A 66 0.77 9.11 -6.33
N ARG A 67 -0.44 9.64 -6.39
CA ARG A 67 -1.69 8.93 -6.10
C ARG A 67 -1.96 7.71 -6.99
N ASN A 68 -1.29 7.60 -8.16
CA ASN A 68 -1.45 6.50 -9.10
C ASN A 68 -0.42 5.37 -8.88
N GLY A 69 0.58 5.60 -8.01
CA GLY A 69 1.70 4.69 -7.78
C GLY A 69 2.91 4.98 -8.66
N ASN A 70 2.95 6.13 -9.31
CA ASN A 70 4.03 6.55 -10.20
C ASN A 70 4.98 7.53 -9.49
N ASN A 71 6.20 7.62 -10.01
CA ASN A 71 7.18 8.63 -9.64
C ASN A 71 8.04 9.01 -10.86
N PRO A 72 8.94 9.99 -10.77
CA PRO A 72 9.76 10.40 -11.92
C PRO A 72 10.59 9.29 -12.58
N MET A 73 10.87 8.20 -11.87
CA MET A 73 11.69 7.08 -12.34
C MET A 73 10.86 5.85 -12.75
N MET A 74 9.58 5.78 -12.38
CA MET A 74 8.75 4.59 -12.54
C MET A 74 7.31 4.95 -12.89
N LYS A 75 6.76 4.31 -13.92
CA LYS A 75 5.36 4.47 -14.33
C LYS A 75 4.68 3.12 -14.45
N ASN A 76 3.88 2.76 -13.44
CA ASN A 76 3.24 1.44 -13.32
C ASN A 76 1.73 1.48 -13.05
N ASN A 77 1.16 2.61 -12.65
CA ASN A 77 -0.26 2.84 -12.38
C ASN A 77 -0.90 1.84 -11.38
N SER A 78 -0.13 1.20 -10.52
CA SER A 78 -0.62 0.11 -9.68
C SER A 78 -1.73 0.54 -8.70
N LEU A 79 -1.61 1.73 -8.09
CA LEU A 79 -2.65 2.24 -7.18
C LEU A 79 -3.89 2.72 -7.93
N LYS A 80 -3.73 3.24 -9.17
CA LYS A 80 -4.85 3.57 -10.04
C LYS A 80 -5.62 2.30 -10.43
N MET A 81 -4.93 1.25 -10.88
CA MET A 81 -5.54 -0.04 -11.21
C MET A 81 -6.28 -0.66 -10.02
N LEU A 82 -5.72 -0.56 -8.81
CA LEU A 82 -6.40 -1.01 -7.60
C LEU A 82 -7.71 -0.24 -7.39
N ALA A 83 -7.69 1.08 -7.48
CA ALA A 83 -8.87 1.93 -7.30
C ALA A 83 -9.97 1.62 -8.33
N GLU A 84 -9.62 1.45 -9.60
CA GLU A 84 -10.54 1.10 -10.67
C GLU A 84 -11.16 -0.29 -10.45
N THR A 85 -10.35 -1.28 -10.05
CA THR A 85 -10.85 -2.63 -9.75
C THR A 85 -11.78 -2.65 -8.55
N LEU A 86 -11.49 -1.87 -7.50
CA LEU A 86 -12.39 -1.71 -6.36
C LEU A 86 -13.73 -1.12 -6.81
N ALA A 87 -13.71 -0.08 -7.64
CA ALA A 87 -14.92 0.58 -8.13
C ALA A 87 -15.79 -0.34 -9.00
N LYS A 88 -15.20 -1.12 -9.89
CA LYS A 88 -15.89 -2.17 -10.67
C LYS A 88 -16.59 -3.21 -9.79
N ASN A 89 -16.15 -3.37 -8.54
CA ASN A 89 -16.72 -4.26 -7.54
C ASN A 89 -17.58 -3.55 -6.47
N GLY A 90 -18.00 -2.30 -6.72
CA GLY A 90 -18.92 -1.58 -5.84
C GLY A 90 -18.28 -0.95 -4.59
N ILE A 91 -16.97 -0.77 -4.59
CA ILE A 91 -16.19 -0.16 -3.51
C ILE A 91 -15.60 1.15 -4.03
N ALA A 92 -15.98 2.27 -3.45
CA ALA A 92 -15.37 3.55 -3.75
C ALA A 92 -13.93 3.60 -3.24
N SER A 93 -13.11 4.51 -3.79
CA SER A 93 -11.76 4.74 -3.27
C SER A 93 -11.36 6.20 -3.40
N LEU A 94 -10.52 6.65 -2.47
CA LEU A 94 -9.80 7.91 -2.55
C LEU A 94 -8.31 7.61 -2.50
N ARG A 95 -7.59 8.06 -3.52
CA ARG A 95 -6.12 8.07 -3.58
C ARG A 95 -5.63 9.51 -3.68
N PHE A 96 -4.59 9.87 -2.97
CA PHE A 96 -4.15 11.27 -2.86
C PHE A 96 -2.65 11.42 -3.03
N ASP A 97 -2.23 12.59 -3.49
CA ASP A 97 -0.83 12.98 -3.52
C ASP A 97 -0.40 13.46 -2.13
N LYS A 98 0.68 12.89 -1.63
CA LYS A 98 1.30 13.36 -0.39
C LYS A 98 1.77 14.81 -0.53
N ARG A 99 2.03 15.50 0.57
CA ARG A 99 2.56 16.87 0.59
C ARG A 99 3.78 17.01 -0.31
N GLY A 100 3.81 18.03 -1.14
CA GLY A 100 4.91 18.31 -2.07
C GLY A 100 4.93 17.46 -3.33
N ILE A 101 3.97 16.52 -3.49
CA ILE A 101 3.90 15.58 -4.61
C ILE A 101 2.72 15.93 -5.53
N GLY A 102 2.86 15.69 -6.82
CA GLY A 102 1.79 15.81 -7.80
C GLY A 102 1.06 17.15 -7.73
N GLU A 103 -0.25 17.13 -7.58
CA GLU A 103 -1.08 18.33 -7.46
C GLU A 103 -1.04 18.93 -6.04
N SER A 104 -0.54 18.18 -5.02
CA SER A 104 -0.34 18.68 -3.65
C SER A 104 0.98 19.45 -3.46
N LYS A 105 1.58 19.97 -4.54
CA LYS A 105 2.84 20.73 -4.50
C LYS A 105 2.77 21.96 -3.61
N THR A 106 1.63 22.65 -3.58
CA THR A 106 1.44 23.86 -2.76
C THR A 106 1.40 23.56 -1.26
N ALA A 107 1.10 22.32 -0.87
CA ALA A 107 1.15 21.88 0.52
C ALA A 107 2.57 21.45 0.95
N ALA A 108 3.59 21.78 0.15
CA ALA A 108 4.97 21.47 0.47
C ALA A 108 5.43 22.20 1.74
N ILE A 109 5.90 21.42 2.70
CA ILE A 109 6.73 21.89 3.79
C ILE A 109 8.18 21.87 3.27
N SER A 110 9.05 22.76 3.74
CA SER A 110 10.48 22.64 3.43
C SER A 110 10.95 21.22 3.77
N GLU A 111 11.83 20.63 2.97
CA GLU A 111 12.29 19.26 3.22
C GLU A 111 12.84 19.10 4.63
N SER A 112 13.54 20.10 5.15
CA SER A 112 14.06 20.09 6.51
C SER A 112 13.00 20.24 7.62
N GLY A 113 11.81 20.69 7.27
CA GLY A 113 10.67 20.79 8.19
C GLY A 113 9.72 19.60 8.10
N LEU A 114 9.87 18.73 7.08
CA LEU A 114 9.01 17.57 6.90
C LEU A 114 9.36 16.49 7.92
N VAL A 115 8.34 15.98 8.60
CA VAL A 115 8.43 14.84 9.52
C VAL A 115 7.38 13.79 9.17
N PHE A 116 7.61 12.55 9.57
CA PHE A 116 6.72 11.40 9.25
C PHE A 116 5.30 11.62 9.77
N GLU A 117 5.18 12.29 10.91
CA GLU A 117 3.90 12.63 11.53
C GLU A 117 3.02 13.50 10.63
N ASN A 118 3.59 14.33 9.75
CA ASN A 118 2.81 15.12 8.80
C ASN A 118 1.96 14.22 7.88
N TYR A 119 2.52 13.12 7.39
CA TYR A 119 1.79 12.17 6.54
C TYR A 119 0.72 11.40 7.32
N THR A 120 0.97 11.08 8.59
CA THR A 120 -0.04 10.40 9.43
C THR A 120 -1.22 11.31 9.75
N GLU A 121 -0.98 12.60 10.01
CA GLU A 121 -2.05 13.58 10.24
C GLU A 121 -2.85 13.88 8.96
N ASP A 122 -2.19 13.93 7.81
CA ASP A 122 -2.88 14.05 6.52
C ASP A 122 -3.80 12.86 6.27
N ALA A 123 -3.32 11.64 6.51
CA ALA A 123 -4.13 10.43 6.36
C ALA A 123 -5.32 10.40 7.34
N LYS A 124 -5.15 10.83 8.60
CA LYS A 124 -6.24 10.99 9.57
C LYS A 124 -7.28 12.01 9.07
N SER A 125 -6.82 13.10 8.49
CA SER A 125 -7.70 14.15 7.95
C SER A 125 -8.52 13.64 6.75
N TRP A 126 -7.91 12.85 5.85
CA TRP A 126 -8.59 12.18 4.76
C TRP A 126 -9.61 11.13 5.26
N ILE A 127 -9.28 10.35 6.30
CA ILE A 127 -10.24 9.42 6.94
C ILE A 127 -11.47 10.19 7.46
N ASN A 128 -11.25 11.32 8.15
CA ASN A 128 -12.33 12.15 8.66
C ASN A 128 -13.17 12.76 7.51
N PHE A 129 -12.53 13.20 6.44
CA PHE A 129 -13.21 13.70 5.22
C PHE A 129 -14.14 12.63 4.64
N LEU A 130 -13.66 11.40 4.50
CA LEU A 130 -14.47 10.29 3.97
C LEU A 130 -15.61 9.89 4.91
N LYS A 131 -15.41 9.94 6.23
CA LYS A 131 -16.44 9.63 7.22
C LYS A 131 -17.60 10.64 7.24
N GLN A 132 -17.35 11.86 6.83
CA GLN A 132 -18.39 12.90 6.73
C GLN A 132 -19.25 12.77 5.46
N ASP A 133 -18.77 12.06 4.45
CA ASP A 133 -19.49 11.87 3.20
C ASP A 133 -20.60 10.82 3.33
N LYS A 134 -21.85 11.25 3.23
CA LYS A 134 -23.03 10.40 3.41
C LYS A 134 -23.18 9.29 2.36
N ARG A 135 -22.42 9.33 1.27
CA ARG A 135 -22.41 8.30 0.23
C ARG A 135 -21.76 7.01 0.70
N PHE A 136 -20.92 7.07 1.74
CA PHE A 136 -20.13 5.94 2.18
C PHE A 136 -20.71 5.27 3.44
N SER A 137 -20.60 3.94 3.48
CA SER A 137 -21.10 3.11 4.58
C SER A 137 -20.01 2.74 5.59
N LYS A 138 -18.78 2.53 5.11
CA LYS A 138 -17.58 2.14 5.90
C LYS A 138 -16.36 2.81 5.28
N VAL A 139 -15.36 3.12 6.10
CA VAL A 139 -14.07 3.65 5.65
C VAL A 139 -12.99 2.60 5.91
N ILE A 140 -12.37 2.13 4.85
CA ILE A 140 -11.27 1.18 4.87
C ILE A 140 -9.96 1.94 4.61
N VAL A 141 -8.89 1.60 5.30
CA VAL A 141 -7.55 2.11 4.99
C VAL A 141 -6.75 1.02 4.30
N ILE A 142 -6.22 1.32 3.12
CA ILE A 142 -5.30 0.46 2.36
C ILE A 142 -3.97 1.19 2.26
N GLY A 143 -2.95 0.66 2.93
CA GLY A 143 -1.59 1.22 2.88
C GLY A 143 -0.66 0.34 2.07
N HIS A 144 0.08 0.94 1.14
CA HIS A 144 1.11 0.28 0.35
C HIS A 144 2.50 0.69 0.84
N SER A 145 3.38 -0.28 1.11
CA SER A 145 4.77 -0.04 1.53
C SER A 145 4.85 0.88 2.77
N GLU A 146 5.54 2.02 2.74
CA GLU A 146 5.52 3.04 3.80
C GLU A 146 4.09 3.49 4.16
N GLY A 147 3.19 3.56 3.17
CA GLY A 147 1.78 3.87 3.37
C GLY A 147 1.07 2.88 4.30
N SER A 148 1.58 1.65 4.43
CA SER A 148 1.09 0.68 5.42
C SER A 148 1.33 1.17 6.84
N LEU A 149 2.53 1.64 7.18
CA LEU A 149 2.82 2.19 8.51
C LEU A 149 2.04 3.48 8.78
N ILE A 150 1.95 4.38 7.77
CA ILE A 150 1.10 5.57 7.86
C ILE A 150 -0.35 5.16 8.15
N GLY A 151 -0.85 4.17 7.43
CA GLY A 151 -2.19 3.62 7.60
C GLY A 151 -2.43 2.96 8.95
N MET A 152 -1.45 2.24 9.51
CA MET A 152 -1.54 1.68 10.87
C MET A 152 -1.74 2.77 11.91
N ILE A 153 -0.98 3.87 11.82
CA ILE A 153 -1.05 4.98 12.78
C ILE A 153 -2.33 5.81 12.59
N ALA A 154 -2.72 6.08 11.35
CA ALA A 154 -3.90 6.87 11.05
C ALA A 154 -5.21 6.09 11.18
N GLY A 155 -5.19 4.79 10.93
CA GLY A 155 -6.35 3.92 10.73
C GLY A 155 -7.07 3.47 12.00
N THR A 156 -6.69 3.95 13.18
CA THR A 156 -7.33 3.55 14.47
C THR A 156 -8.84 3.85 14.53
N LYS A 157 -9.32 4.75 13.66
CA LYS A 157 -10.74 5.08 13.52
C LYS A 157 -11.35 4.50 12.22
N ALA A 158 -10.61 3.74 11.42
CA ALA A 158 -11.15 3.07 10.25
C ALA A 158 -12.02 1.87 10.63
N ASP A 159 -12.81 1.36 9.69
CA ASP A 159 -13.63 0.16 9.91
C ASP A 159 -12.86 -1.12 9.58
N LYS A 160 -11.87 -1.05 8.69
CA LYS A 160 -10.94 -2.14 8.33
C LYS A 160 -9.60 -1.58 7.89
N PHE A 161 -8.57 -2.40 7.98
CA PHE A 161 -7.22 -2.05 7.52
C PHE A 161 -6.64 -3.13 6.60
N VAL A 162 -5.98 -2.70 5.51
CA VAL A 162 -5.26 -3.58 4.58
C VAL A 162 -3.81 -3.07 4.45
N SER A 163 -2.86 -3.96 4.73
CA SER A 163 -1.42 -3.74 4.50
C SER A 163 -1.01 -4.46 3.22
N ILE A 164 -0.47 -3.76 2.25
CA ILE A 164 0.09 -4.33 1.03
C ILE A 164 1.58 -4.03 1.00
N ALA A 165 2.43 -5.06 0.94
CA ALA A 165 3.89 -4.93 0.92
C ALA A 165 4.41 -4.01 2.05
N GLY A 166 3.81 -4.08 3.23
CA GLY A 166 4.17 -3.27 4.39
C GLY A 166 5.36 -3.86 5.13
N ALA A 167 6.31 -3.00 5.53
CA ALA A 167 7.44 -3.42 6.34
C ALA A 167 7.01 -3.96 7.71
N GLY A 168 7.63 -5.04 8.15
CA GLY A 168 7.41 -5.66 9.46
C GLY A 168 8.37 -5.21 10.54
N ASP A 169 9.43 -4.50 10.16
CA ASP A 169 10.41 -3.92 11.08
C ASP A 169 10.50 -2.41 10.91
N ALA A 170 11.09 -1.73 11.91
CA ALA A 170 11.31 -0.29 11.87
C ALA A 170 12.21 0.10 10.69
N ALA A 171 11.97 1.29 10.12
CA ALA A 171 12.60 1.72 8.87
C ALA A 171 14.14 1.75 8.93
N ASP A 172 14.74 2.03 10.08
CA ASP A 172 16.19 1.94 10.29
C ASP A 172 16.73 0.52 10.03
N LYS A 173 16.01 -0.52 10.46
CA LYS A 173 16.38 -1.92 10.22
C LYS A 173 16.16 -2.32 8.76
N ILE A 174 15.01 -1.92 8.19
CA ILE A 174 14.69 -2.20 6.78
C ILE A 174 15.76 -1.60 5.86
N LEU A 175 16.15 -0.34 6.07
CA LEU A 175 17.21 0.30 5.29
C LEU A 175 18.54 -0.43 5.40
N LYS A 176 18.94 -0.84 6.61
CA LYS A 176 20.15 -1.64 6.79
C LYS A 176 20.07 -2.96 6.02
N THR A 177 18.96 -3.68 6.11
CA THR A 177 18.74 -4.95 5.37
C THR A 177 18.81 -4.74 3.86
N GLN A 178 18.16 -3.70 3.32
CA GLN A 178 18.18 -3.37 1.89
C GLN A 178 19.58 -2.99 1.39
N ILE A 179 20.38 -2.31 2.21
CA ILE A 179 21.78 -1.96 1.88
C ILE A 179 22.63 -3.22 1.89
N SER A 180 22.52 -4.05 2.92
CA SER A 180 23.28 -5.30 3.03
C SER A 180 22.97 -6.29 1.91
N SER A 181 21.72 -6.35 1.44
CA SER A 181 21.33 -7.27 0.34
C SER A 181 22.06 -6.98 -0.98
N LYS A 182 22.64 -5.79 -1.12
CA LYS A 182 23.47 -5.42 -2.29
C LYS A 182 24.90 -5.94 -2.22
N GLY A 183 25.33 -6.50 -1.09
CA GLY A 183 26.65 -7.11 -0.90
C GLY A 183 27.82 -6.13 -0.97
N MET A 184 27.59 -4.83 -0.86
CA MET A 184 28.62 -3.78 -0.95
C MET A 184 29.06 -3.35 0.46
N LYS A 185 30.03 -4.04 1.05
CA LYS A 185 30.52 -3.79 2.41
C LYS A 185 30.92 -2.32 2.65
N GLN A 186 31.57 -1.69 1.68
CA GLN A 186 31.95 -0.27 1.77
C GLN A 186 30.74 0.62 1.98
N ILE A 187 29.63 0.35 1.31
CA ILE A 187 28.38 1.14 1.46
C ILE A 187 27.78 0.90 2.84
N GLU A 188 27.80 -0.32 3.36
CA GLU A 188 27.37 -0.59 4.75
C GLU A 188 28.19 0.23 5.76
N ASP A 189 29.52 0.17 5.65
CA ASP A 189 30.42 0.87 6.57
C ASP A 189 30.23 2.38 6.56
N MET A 190 29.82 2.96 5.42
CA MET A 190 29.52 4.39 5.30
C MET A 190 28.11 4.73 5.81
N THR A 191 27.12 3.87 5.61
CA THR A 191 25.70 4.18 5.85
C THR A 191 25.22 3.82 7.24
N PHE A 192 25.67 2.69 7.81
CA PHE A 192 25.20 2.23 9.11
C PHE A 192 25.45 3.19 10.25
N PRO A 193 26.64 3.85 10.37
CA PRO A 193 26.84 4.88 11.39
C PRO A 193 25.89 6.09 11.24
N ILE A 194 25.53 6.44 9.99
CA ILE A 194 24.54 7.48 9.74
C ILE A 194 23.17 7.06 10.26
N ILE A 195 22.72 5.86 9.87
CA ILE A 195 21.42 5.32 10.31
C ILE A 195 21.36 5.24 11.84
N ASP A 196 22.43 4.77 12.51
CA ASP A 196 22.47 4.68 13.96
C ASP A 196 22.43 6.05 14.64
N SER A 197 23.10 7.05 14.07
CA SER A 197 23.02 8.43 14.55
C SER A 197 21.59 8.98 14.43
N LEU A 198 20.96 8.79 13.26
CA LEU A 198 19.59 9.25 13.02
C LEU A 198 18.59 8.53 13.92
N LYS A 199 18.79 7.23 14.20
CA LYS A 199 17.93 6.44 15.11
C LYS A 199 17.86 7.03 16.51
N ILE A 200 18.96 7.59 17.00
CA ILE A 200 19.02 8.25 18.31
C ILE A 200 18.74 9.76 18.24
N GLY A 201 18.20 10.25 17.11
CA GLY A 201 17.80 11.65 16.94
C GLY A 201 18.94 12.61 16.63
N LYS A 202 20.13 12.12 16.28
CA LYS A 202 21.30 12.96 15.96
C LYS A 202 21.48 13.09 14.45
N THR A 203 21.57 14.33 13.96
CA THR A 203 21.84 14.62 12.55
C THR A 203 23.34 14.48 12.24
N VAL A 204 23.65 14.13 10.99
CA VAL A 204 25.01 14.03 10.43
C VAL A 204 25.19 15.13 9.40
N LYS A 205 26.12 16.09 9.67
CA LYS A 205 26.34 17.24 8.78
C LYS A 205 27.09 16.87 7.52
N ASN A 206 28.17 16.09 7.67
CA ASN A 206 29.07 15.72 6.58
C ASN A 206 28.66 14.36 6.05
N VAL A 207 27.81 14.34 5.03
CA VAL A 207 27.37 13.13 4.32
C VAL A 207 28.13 13.08 3.00
N ASP A 208 28.69 11.91 2.66
CA ASP A 208 29.33 11.69 1.36
C ASP A 208 28.32 12.01 0.24
N PRO A 209 28.71 12.79 -0.81
CA PRO A 209 27.81 13.12 -1.93
C PRO A 209 27.11 11.93 -2.58
N MET A 210 27.77 10.77 -2.62
CA MET A 210 27.20 9.51 -3.12
C MET A 210 25.94 9.08 -2.34
N LEU A 211 25.85 9.43 -1.06
CA LEU A 211 24.75 9.06 -0.15
C LEU A 211 23.66 10.15 -0.05
N ASN A 212 23.83 11.29 -0.73
CA ASN A 212 22.90 12.42 -0.62
C ASN A 212 21.47 12.10 -1.06
N SER A 213 21.29 11.15 -1.97
CA SER A 213 19.93 10.71 -2.38
C SER A 213 19.10 10.24 -1.18
N LEU A 214 19.73 9.62 -0.19
CA LEU A 214 19.06 9.01 0.97
C LEU A 214 19.32 9.76 2.29
N PHE A 215 20.52 10.36 2.48
CA PHE A 215 20.94 10.88 3.79
C PHE A 215 21.33 12.37 3.79
N ARG A 216 21.05 13.14 2.71
CA ARG A 216 21.34 14.58 2.72
C ARG A 216 20.74 15.26 3.98
N PRO A 217 21.40 16.28 4.52
CA PRO A 217 20.99 16.91 5.80
C PRO A 217 19.53 17.33 5.85
N SER A 218 18.95 17.77 4.72
CA SER A 218 17.56 18.23 4.66
C SER A 218 16.52 17.13 4.84
N VAL A 219 16.83 15.85 4.50
CA VAL A 219 15.90 14.72 4.68
C VAL A 219 16.02 14.05 6.06
N GLN A 220 17.08 14.35 6.81
CA GLN A 220 17.34 13.66 8.08
C GLN A 220 16.25 13.86 9.14
N PRO A 221 15.61 15.04 9.29
CA PRO A 221 14.48 15.19 10.22
C PRO A 221 13.33 14.21 9.92
N TYR A 222 13.07 13.98 8.65
CA TYR A 222 12.09 12.98 8.23
C TYR A 222 12.50 11.56 8.65
N LEU A 223 13.73 11.14 8.36
CA LEU A 223 14.25 9.83 8.76
C LEU A 223 14.23 9.64 10.28
N ILE A 224 14.69 10.66 11.04
CA ILE A 224 14.66 10.64 12.52
C ILE A 224 13.23 10.39 13.02
N SER A 225 12.26 11.11 12.46
CA SER A 225 10.86 10.97 12.87
C SER A 225 10.29 9.60 12.49
N TRP A 226 10.59 9.11 11.28
CA TRP A 226 10.15 7.80 10.80
C TRP A 226 10.72 6.65 11.61
N PHE A 227 12.01 6.69 11.95
CA PHE A 227 12.69 5.66 12.74
C PHE A 227 12.14 5.46 14.15
N LYS A 228 11.33 6.38 14.68
CA LYS A 228 10.65 6.23 15.97
C LYS A 228 9.61 5.10 15.97
N TYR A 229 9.02 4.82 14.82
CA TYR A 229 7.88 3.91 14.70
C TYR A 229 8.32 2.48 14.39
N ASN A 230 7.73 1.52 15.12
CA ASN A 230 7.87 0.11 14.86
C ASN A 230 6.53 -0.45 14.35
N PRO A 231 6.45 -0.93 13.10
CA PRO A 231 5.20 -1.44 12.51
C PRO A 231 4.52 -2.52 13.36
N GLN A 232 5.29 -3.42 14.00
CA GLN A 232 4.74 -4.44 14.89
C GLN A 232 4.04 -3.85 16.11
N THR A 233 4.54 -2.73 16.63
CA THR A 233 3.90 -2.00 17.74
C THR A 233 2.66 -1.28 17.26
N GLU A 234 2.69 -0.68 16.07
CA GLU A 234 1.58 0.10 15.55
C GLU A 234 0.40 -0.79 15.12
N ILE A 235 0.67 -1.93 14.46
CA ILE A 235 -0.40 -2.85 14.04
C ILE A 235 -1.15 -3.47 15.24
N LYS A 236 -0.48 -3.65 16.39
CA LYS A 236 -1.10 -4.13 17.64
C LYS A 236 -2.17 -3.18 18.17
N LYS A 237 -2.08 -1.88 17.88
CA LYS A 237 -3.03 -0.86 18.34
C LYS A 237 -4.35 -0.88 17.55
N LEU A 238 -4.38 -1.57 16.41
CA LEU A 238 -5.57 -1.67 15.57
C LEU A 238 -6.53 -2.72 16.13
N ASN A 239 -7.73 -2.29 16.50
CA ASN A 239 -8.82 -3.13 16.99
C ASN A 239 -9.90 -3.34 15.91
N VAL A 240 -9.51 -3.40 14.65
CA VAL A 240 -10.37 -3.60 13.48
C VAL A 240 -9.92 -4.83 12.71
N PRO A 241 -10.75 -5.41 11.83
CA PRO A 241 -10.30 -6.48 10.94
C PRO A 241 -9.09 -6.02 10.10
N ILE A 242 -8.07 -6.86 10.00
CA ILE A 242 -6.81 -6.59 9.31
C ILE A 242 -6.56 -7.64 8.24
N LEU A 243 -6.15 -7.20 7.06
CA LEU A 243 -5.64 -8.05 5.99
C LEU A 243 -4.20 -7.63 5.65
N ILE A 244 -3.27 -8.58 5.70
CA ILE A 244 -1.85 -8.38 5.34
C ILE A 244 -1.61 -9.15 4.05
N ILE A 245 -1.06 -8.49 3.03
CA ILE A 245 -0.76 -9.09 1.72
C ILE A 245 0.68 -8.83 1.35
N GLN A 246 1.39 -9.88 0.94
CA GLN A 246 2.78 -9.81 0.52
C GLN A 246 3.04 -10.69 -0.68
N GLY A 247 3.94 -10.25 -1.58
CA GLY A 247 4.38 -11.01 -2.73
C GLY A 247 5.73 -11.69 -2.53
N THR A 248 5.92 -12.89 -3.12
CA THR A 248 7.18 -13.63 -2.99
C THR A 248 8.32 -13.07 -3.85
N LYS A 249 8.00 -12.24 -4.87
CA LYS A 249 9.00 -11.55 -5.73
C LYS A 249 9.22 -10.08 -5.37
N ASP A 250 8.78 -9.66 -4.19
CA ASP A 250 9.08 -8.33 -3.69
C ASP A 250 10.56 -8.19 -3.34
N LEU A 251 11.25 -7.23 -3.99
CA LEU A 251 12.68 -6.95 -3.80
C LEU A 251 12.95 -5.93 -2.68
N GLN A 252 11.91 -5.33 -2.10
CA GLN A 252 12.03 -4.26 -1.12
C GLN A 252 11.58 -4.69 0.28
N VAL A 253 10.47 -5.43 0.36
CA VAL A 253 9.86 -5.93 1.59
C VAL A 253 9.66 -7.44 1.43
N THR A 254 10.04 -8.19 2.43
CA THR A 254 10.08 -9.66 2.36
C THR A 254 8.81 -10.31 2.93
N VAL A 255 8.61 -11.59 2.62
CA VAL A 255 7.58 -12.42 3.27
C VAL A 255 7.74 -12.42 4.80
N LYS A 256 8.97 -12.37 5.30
CA LYS A 256 9.25 -12.28 6.74
C LYS A 256 8.66 -11.03 7.38
N ASP A 257 8.61 -9.91 6.65
CA ASP A 257 7.99 -8.68 7.15
C ASP A 257 6.49 -8.88 7.38
N ALA A 258 5.80 -9.50 6.43
CA ALA A 258 4.39 -9.85 6.56
C ALA A 258 4.12 -10.83 7.71
N ASP A 259 4.98 -11.83 7.88
CA ASP A 259 4.93 -12.76 9.01
C ASP A 259 5.10 -12.04 10.35
N ASN A 260 6.04 -11.09 10.44
CA ASN A 260 6.25 -10.28 11.64
C ASN A 260 5.00 -9.45 12.00
N LEU A 261 4.36 -8.84 11.00
CA LEU A 261 3.11 -8.10 11.20
C LEU A 261 1.97 -9.02 11.66
N SER A 262 1.81 -10.18 11.01
CA SER A 262 0.76 -11.14 11.35
C SER A 262 0.95 -11.72 12.76
N LYS A 263 2.18 -12.03 13.16
CA LYS A 263 2.50 -12.46 14.53
C LYS A 263 2.26 -11.36 15.56
N ALA A 264 2.47 -10.10 15.18
CA ALA A 264 2.24 -8.96 16.06
C ALA A 264 0.75 -8.70 16.30
N ASN A 265 -0.14 -8.99 15.34
CA ASN A 265 -1.59 -8.93 15.52
C ASN A 265 -2.23 -10.23 15.01
N THR A 266 -2.45 -11.17 15.92
CA THR A 266 -2.93 -12.53 15.63
C THR A 266 -4.37 -12.57 15.08
N ASN A 267 -5.11 -11.47 15.13
CA ASN A 267 -6.45 -11.35 14.54
C ASN A 267 -6.41 -10.94 13.06
N SER A 268 -5.21 -10.80 12.48
CA SER A 268 -5.07 -10.46 11.07
C SER A 268 -5.19 -11.69 10.17
N GLU A 269 -5.77 -11.50 8.97
CA GLU A 269 -5.66 -12.44 7.86
C GLU A 269 -4.34 -12.18 7.11
N LEU A 270 -3.54 -13.22 6.85
CA LEU A 270 -2.31 -13.14 6.06
C LEU A 270 -2.50 -13.83 4.71
N LEU A 271 -2.12 -13.16 3.63
CA LEU A 271 -2.08 -13.70 2.27
C LEU A 271 -0.70 -13.49 1.65
N ILE A 272 -0.02 -14.58 1.32
CA ILE A 272 1.19 -14.55 0.51
C ILE A 272 0.81 -14.91 -0.93
N ILE A 273 1.24 -14.09 -1.90
CA ILE A 273 0.96 -14.27 -3.33
C ILE A 273 2.24 -14.62 -4.06
N ASP A 274 2.27 -15.80 -4.64
CA ASP A 274 3.41 -16.25 -5.42
C ASP A 274 3.63 -15.37 -6.63
N ASN A 275 4.91 -15.11 -6.91
CA ASN A 275 5.38 -14.29 -8.03
C ASN A 275 4.88 -12.82 -8.03
N MET A 276 4.15 -12.37 -7.03
CA MET A 276 3.79 -10.95 -6.93
C MET A 276 4.99 -10.12 -6.43
N ASN A 277 5.22 -8.99 -7.08
CA ASN A 277 6.27 -8.06 -6.73
C ASN A 277 5.76 -6.87 -5.86
N HIS A 278 6.66 -5.93 -5.53
CA HIS A 278 6.37 -4.79 -4.66
C HIS A 278 5.23 -3.90 -5.18
N ILE A 279 5.11 -3.76 -6.50
CA ILE A 279 4.07 -2.94 -7.15
C ILE A 279 2.83 -3.75 -7.53
N MET A 280 2.59 -4.86 -6.82
CA MET A 280 1.38 -5.69 -6.93
C MET A 280 1.21 -6.44 -8.26
N LYS A 281 2.25 -6.57 -9.09
CA LYS A 281 2.19 -7.27 -10.38
C LYS A 281 2.75 -8.68 -10.26
N VAL A 282 2.14 -9.65 -10.96
CA VAL A 282 2.64 -11.03 -11.02
C VAL A 282 3.69 -11.13 -12.12
N ILE A 283 4.87 -11.65 -11.79
CA ILE A 283 6.04 -11.71 -12.68
C ILE A 283 6.41 -13.15 -12.95
N GLU A 284 6.24 -13.58 -14.19
CA GLU A 284 6.61 -14.92 -14.71
C GLU A 284 8.09 -14.92 -15.07
N GLY A 285 8.96 -14.21 -14.81
CA GLY A 285 10.36 -14.17 -15.24
C GLY A 285 11.35 -14.09 -14.09
N ASP A 286 12.55 -13.74 -14.43
CA ASP A 286 13.67 -13.52 -13.53
C ASP A 286 13.65 -12.12 -12.88
N GLN A 287 14.75 -11.75 -12.22
CA GLN A 287 14.88 -10.44 -11.58
C GLN A 287 14.87 -9.29 -12.59
N GLN A 288 15.38 -9.50 -13.81
CA GLN A 288 15.37 -8.47 -14.86
C GLN A 288 13.93 -8.18 -15.30
N ALA A 289 13.12 -9.20 -15.55
CA ALA A 289 11.69 -9.04 -15.87
C ALA A 289 10.93 -8.35 -14.73
N ASN A 290 11.30 -8.64 -13.48
CA ASN A 290 10.73 -7.96 -12.31
C ASN A 290 11.05 -6.45 -12.34
N LEU A 291 12.29 -6.06 -12.57
CA LEU A 291 12.68 -4.64 -12.64
C LEU A 291 12.02 -3.90 -13.80
N GLU A 292 11.90 -4.52 -14.97
CA GLU A 292 11.25 -3.94 -16.15
C GLU A 292 9.76 -3.68 -15.92
N SER A 293 9.10 -4.50 -15.10
CA SER A 293 7.68 -4.34 -14.77
C SER A 293 7.35 -3.02 -14.09
N TYR A 294 8.32 -2.39 -13.41
CA TYR A 294 8.14 -1.11 -12.72
C TYR A 294 7.87 0.06 -13.67
N ASN A 295 8.23 -0.09 -14.96
CA ASN A 295 7.95 0.87 -16.03
C ASN A 295 6.91 0.36 -17.04
N ASN A 296 6.17 -0.67 -16.70
CA ASN A 296 5.11 -1.19 -17.56
C ASN A 296 3.73 -0.84 -16.97
N GLU A 297 3.16 0.28 -17.44
CA GLU A 297 1.85 0.76 -16.99
C GLU A 297 0.67 -0.07 -17.50
N SER A 298 0.85 -0.95 -18.49
CA SER A 298 -0.20 -1.82 -19.05
C SER A 298 -0.25 -3.19 -18.37
N LEU A 299 0.83 -3.62 -17.68
CA LEU A 299 0.83 -4.88 -16.96
C LEU A 299 -0.17 -4.82 -15.79
N PRO A 300 -1.16 -5.72 -15.72
CA PRO A 300 -2.18 -5.67 -14.68
C PRO A 300 -1.60 -5.99 -13.29
N ILE A 301 -2.27 -5.52 -12.25
CA ILE A 301 -2.01 -5.97 -10.87
C ILE A 301 -2.62 -7.35 -10.64
N SER A 302 -2.15 -8.06 -9.62
CA SER A 302 -2.58 -9.41 -9.26
C SER A 302 -4.10 -9.51 -9.05
N GLU A 303 -4.76 -10.41 -9.78
CA GLU A 303 -6.18 -10.70 -9.59
C GLU A 303 -6.45 -11.36 -8.23
N ILE A 304 -5.52 -12.17 -7.72
CA ILE A 304 -5.61 -12.80 -6.40
C ILE A 304 -5.64 -11.70 -5.32
N LEU A 305 -4.77 -10.70 -5.44
CA LEU A 305 -4.75 -9.55 -4.53
C LEU A 305 -6.08 -8.81 -4.55
N THR A 306 -6.55 -8.43 -5.73
CA THR A 306 -7.76 -7.61 -5.85
C THR A 306 -9.01 -8.36 -5.40
N SER A 307 -9.17 -9.62 -5.78
CA SER A 307 -10.27 -10.48 -5.36
C SER A 307 -10.30 -10.66 -3.83
N LYS A 308 -9.13 -10.85 -3.20
CA LYS A 308 -9.02 -10.97 -1.75
C LYS A 308 -9.41 -9.68 -1.03
N ILE A 309 -8.94 -8.52 -1.52
CA ILE A 309 -9.28 -7.22 -0.94
C ILE A 309 -10.79 -6.97 -1.06
N VAL A 310 -11.37 -7.19 -2.24
CA VAL A 310 -12.82 -7.03 -2.47
C VAL A 310 -13.61 -7.90 -1.50
N SER A 311 -13.29 -9.20 -1.43
CA SER A 311 -13.94 -10.15 -0.52
C SER A 311 -13.80 -9.74 0.95
N PHE A 312 -12.61 -9.27 1.36
CA PHE A 312 -12.36 -8.81 2.72
C PHE A 312 -13.19 -7.56 3.07
N ILE A 313 -13.32 -6.60 2.16
CA ILE A 313 -14.09 -5.37 2.39
C ILE A 313 -15.59 -5.64 2.45
N GLN A 314 -16.11 -6.55 1.62
CA GLN A 314 -17.54 -6.85 1.51
C GLN A 314 -18.09 -7.71 2.64
N LYS A 315 -17.24 -8.46 3.34
CA LYS A 315 -17.59 -9.14 4.60
C LYS A 315 -17.88 -8.10 5.72
#